data_46e70e4731e28a1d98763591977b2c0a
#
_entry.id   46e70e4731e28a1d98763591977b2c0a
#
_cell.length_a   1.000
_cell.length_b   1.000
_cell.length_c   1.000
_cell.angle_alpha   90.00
_cell.angle_beta   90.00
_cell.angle_gamma   90.00
#
_symmetry.space_group_name_H-M   'P 1'
#
loop_
_entity.id
_entity.type
_entity.pdbx_description
1 polymer ?
#
loop_
_entity_poly.entity_id
_entity_poly.type
_entity_poly.pdbx_seq_one_letter_code
_entity_poly.pdbx_strand_id
1 'polypeptide(L)'
;MATRRLSTIHSLAIVALSCVAIAGCGTQDGSNPAGSALPSAPASAIPGTTEGATTADIQAAKLEPCPVSDANVAPVADGLPDLTLACLGEGKPVRLAGVRGTRMVVNVWASWCGPCKAELPMMGEVYRDNREKLACLGIDMADDRVAALAMAGSTAMTFPSVQDPKSEIRAGLKVIGVPTTLFVRPD
;
A
#
# COMPACT_ATOMS: atom_id res chain seq x y z
N MET A 1 -6.46 -51.15 18.26
CA MET A 1 -7.13 -51.02 19.59
C MET A 1 -6.37 -50.01 20.41
N ALA A 2 -6.93 -48.83 20.63
CA ALA A 2 -6.76 -47.98 21.80
C ALA A 2 -7.53 -46.68 21.55
N THR A 3 -8.74 -46.64 22.04
CA THR A 3 -9.65 -45.48 22.17
C THR A 3 -9.20 -44.62 23.37
N ARG A 4 -9.09 -43.29 23.18
CA ARG A 4 -9.13 -42.31 24.30
C ARG A 4 -9.96 -41.09 23.93
N ARG A 5 -11.15 -41.13 24.42
CA ARG A 5 -12.01 -40.27 25.27
C ARG A 5 -11.84 -38.76 25.12
N LEU A 6 -12.96 -38.15 24.73
CA LEU A 6 -13.34 -36.75 24.90
C LEU A 6 -13.24 -36.30 26.38
N SER A 7 -12.82 -35.09 26.62
CA SER A 7 -13.11 -34.34 27.85
C SER A 7 -13.62 -32.95 27.49
N THR A 8 -14.91 -32.82 27.68
CA THR A 8 -15.69 -31.57 27.62
C THR A 8 -15.54 -30.87 28.97
N ILE A 9 -15.08 -29.63 28.96
CA ILE A 9 -15.20 -28.76 30.15
C ILE A 9 -15.94 -27.49 29.73
N HIS A 10 -17.19 -27.41 30.19
CA HIS A 10 -18.00 -26.19 30.21
C HIS A 10 -17.58 -25.33 31.40
N SER A 11 -17.32 -24.06 31.18
CA SER A 11 -17.35 -23.05 32.23
C SER A 11 -18.09 -21.82 31.73
N LEU A 12 -19.35 -21.74 32.16
CA LEU A 12 -20.13 -20.50 32.16
C LEU A 12 -19.59 -19.58 33.28
N ALA A 13 -19.26 -18.36 32.93
CA ALA A 13 -19.15 -17.28 33.88
C ALA A 13 -20.06 -16.13 33.46
N ILE A 14 -21.16 -16.00 34.17
CA ILE A 14 -22.11 -14.87 34.14
C ILE A 14 -21.48 -13.76 34.99
N VAL A 15 -21.26 -12.58 34.45
CA VAL A 15 -20.98 -11.38 35.24
C VAL A 15 -22.00 -10.30 34.90
N ALA A 16 -22.60 -9.82 35.97
CA ALA A 16 -23.77 -8.98 36.03
C ALA A 16 -23.53 -7.53 35.59
N LEU A 17 -24.60 -7.01 35.06
CA LEU A 17 -24.89 -5.64 34.67
C LEU A 17 -24.93 -4.72 35.91
N SER A 18 -24.20 -3.60 35.87
CA SER A 18 -24.42 -2.48 36.80
C SER A 18 -24.59 -1.20 36.00
N CYS A 19 -25.84 -0.79 35.86
CA CYS A 19 -26.24 0.55 35.42
C CYS A 19 -26.01 1.58 36.53
N VAL A 20 -25.27 2.63 36.24
CA VAL A 20 -25.27 3.87 37.03
C VAL A 20 -25.76 5.00 36.13
N ALA A 21 -26.97 5.44 36.39
CA ALA A 21 -27.54 6.66 35.82
C ALA A 21 -27.13 7.86 36.70
N ILE A 22 -26.50 8.86 36.11
CA ILE A 22 -26.34 10.15 36.73
C ILE A 22 -27.02 11.20 35.83
N ALA A 23 -28.20 11.65 36.25
CA ALA A 23 -28.87 12.83 35.72
C ALA A 23 -28.28 14.06 36.41
N GLY A 24 -27.80 14.99 35.61
CA GLY A 24 -27.36 16.32 36.05
C GLY A 24 -27.85 17.38 35.08
N CYS A 25 -29.05 17.94 35.33
CA CYS A 25 -29.50 19.21 34.75
C CYS A 25 -28.71 20.35 35.39
N GLY A 26 -28.05 21.16 34.56
CA GLY A 26 -27.51 22.45 34.92
C GLY A 26 -27.78 23.43 33.82
N THR A 27 -28.85 24.24 34.01
CA THR A 27 -29.11 25.46 33.26
C THR A 27 -28.16 26.53 33.72
N GLN A 28 -27.40 27.15 32.82
CA GLN A 28 -26.77 28.46 33.06
C GLN A 28 -26.93 29.33 31.82
N ASP A 29 -27.63 30.44 32.09
CA ASP A 29 -27.81 31.60 31.23
C ASP A 29 -26.52 32.38 31.02
N GLY A 30 -26.40 32.93 29.83
CA GLY A 30 -26.07 34.35 29.65
C GLY A 30 -24.61 34.75 29.61
N SER A 31 -24.30 35.36 28.51
CA SER A 31 -23.26 36.41 28.32
C SER A 31 -22.04 35.96 27.49
N ASN A 32 -22.15 36.26 26.21
CA ASN A 32 -21.01 36.33 25.26
C ASN A 32 -20.19 37.63 25.53
N PRO A 33 -18.88 37.53 25.62
CA PRO A 33 -18.04 38.58 25.04
C PRO A 33 -17.00 37.99 24.05
N ALA A 34 -17.05 38.58 22.88
CA ALA A 34 -15.96 38.94 22.00
C ALA A 34 -14.72 38.03 21.87
N GLY A 35 -14.56 37.41 20.68
CA GLY A 35 -13.31 37.49 19.96
C GLY A 35 -12.09 36.81 20.60
N SER A 36 -12.03 35.49 20.50
CA SER A 36 -10.72 34.80 20.48
C SER A 36 -10.61 34.02 19.19
N ALA A 37 -9.74 34.51 18.32
CA ALA A 37 -9.32 33.80 17.14
C ALA A 37 -8.75 32.46 17.57
N LEU A 38 -9.41 31.37 17.18
CA LEU A 38 -8.88 30.04 17.27
C LEU A 38 -7.61 29.99 16.41
N PRO A 39 -6.51 29.44 16.90
CA PRO A 39 -5.36 29.13 16.03
C PRO A 39 -5.84 28.18 14.94
N SER A 40 -5.68 28.60 13.69
CA SER A 40 -5.91 27.74 12.53
C SER A 40 -5.09 26.48 12.71
N ALA A 41 -5.76 25.35 12.89
CA ALA A 41 -5.12 24.06 12.82
C ALA A 41 -4.43 23.95 11.46
N PRO A 42 -3.21 23.40 11.39
CA PRO A 42 -2.57 23.17 10.11
C PRO A 42 -3.51 22.30 9.27
N ALA A 43 -3.75 22.76 8.03
CA ALA A 43 -4.55 22.00 7.07
C ALA A 43 -4.04 20.58 7.01
N SER A 44 -4.90 19.63 7.35
CA SER A 44 -4.60 18.19 7.20
C SER A 44 -4.18 17.97 5.76
N ALA A 45 -2.94 17.53 5.56
CA ALA A 45 -2.43 17.15 4.26
C ALA A 45 -3.38 16.11 3.64
N ILE A 46 -3.86 16.39 2.45
CA ILE A 46 -4.70 15.49 1.68
C ILE A 46 -3.85 14.25 1.33
N PRO A 47 -4.27 13.01 1.68
CA PRO A 47 -3.53 11.83 1.29
C PRO A 47 -3.48 11.75 -0.25
N GLY A 48 -2.30 11.69 -0.82
CA GLY A 48 -2.12 11.47 -2.27
C GLY A 48 -1.24 12.48 -3.01
N THR A 49 -0.55 13.37 -2.32
CA THR A 49 0.43 14.25 -2.97
C THR A 49 1.81 13.59 -2.98
N THR A 50 2.45 13.59 -4.14
CA THR A 50 3.84 13.13 -4.38
C THR A 50 4.87 14.00 -3.61
N GLU A 51 4.42 14.98 -2.88
CA GLU A 51 5.19 15.99 -2.16
C GLU A 51 5.42 15.52 -0.72
N GLY A 52 6.68 15.39 -0.35
CA GLY A 52 7.07 15.14 1.04
C GLY A 52 8.21 14.15 1.22
N ALA A 53 8.39 13.18 0.33
CA ALA A 53 9.49 12.23 0.42
C ALA A 53 10.83 12.90 0.14
N THR A 54 11.78 12.72 1.05
CA THR A 54 13.15 13.21 0.92
C THR A 54 14.04 12.21 0.20
N THR A 55 15.21 12.67 -0.24
CA THR A 55 16.26 11.77 -0.77
C THR A 55 16.66 10.71 0.26
N ALA A 56 16.64 11.04 1.55
CA ALA A 56 16.94 10.09 2.62
C ALA A 56 15.89 8.98 2.71
N ASP A 57 14.60 9.28 2.54
CA ASP A 57 13.52 8.29 2.53
C ASP A 57 13.69 7.31 1.36
N ILE A 58 14.01 7.84 0.16
CA ILE A 58 14.26 7.03 -1.03
C ILE A 58 15.44 6.09 -0.82
N GLN A 59 16.56 6.59 -0.27
CA GLN A 59 17.72 5.77 0.02
C GLN A 59 17.46 4.72 1.10
N ALA A 60 16.70 5.06 2.14
CA ALA A 60 16.34 4.14 3.21
C ALA A 60 15.43 2.99 2.72
N ALA A 61 14.61 3.22 1.71
CA ALA A 61 13.74 2.20 1.11
C ALA A 61 14.53 1.12 0.37
N LYS A 62 15.74 1.42 -0.14
CA LYS A 62 16.63 0.48 -0.85
C LYS A 62 15.99 -0.20 -2.06
N LEU A 63 15.01 0.45 -2.68
CA LEU A 63 14.42 -0.04 -3.91
C LEU A 63 15.42 0.05 -5.07
N GLU A 64 15.46 -0.97 -5.90
CA GLU A 64 16.18 -0.90 -7.16
C GLU A 64 15.55 0.16 -8.09
N PRO A 65 16.34 0.80 -8.97
CA PRO A 65 15.82 1.80 -9.90
C PRO A 65 14.72 1.22 -10.79
N CYS A 66 13.75 2.06 -11.11
CA CYS A 66 12.67 1.65 -12.02
C CYS A 66 13.19 1.28 -13.41
N PRO A 67 12.55 0.29 -14.07
CA PRO A 67 12.93 -0.14 -15.40
C PRO A 67 12.71 0.98 -16.43
N VAL A 68 13.55 0.98 -17.46
CA VAL A 68 13.33 1.83 -18.63
C VAL A 68 12.17 1.25 -19.44
N SER A 69 11.20 2.09 -19.77
CA SER A 69 10.07 1.71 -20.62
C SER A 69 10.19 2.35 -22.00
N ASP A 70 9.81 1.61 -23.04
CA ASP A 70 9.78 2.15 -24.41
C ASP A 70 8.50 2.98 -24.60
N ALA A 71 8.70 4.24 -24.99
CA ALA A 71 7.59 5.15 -25.24
C ALA A 71 6.86 4.90 -26.59
N ASN A 72 7.50 4.15 -27.50
CA ASN A 72 7.05 4.03 -28.89
C ASN A 72 6.31 2.72 -29.21
N VAL A 73 6.31 1.74 -28.30
CA VAL A 73 5.59 0.48 -28.53
C VAL A 73 4.08 0.66 -28.38
N ALA A 74 3.31 0.03 -29.26
CA ALA A 74 1.86 0.02 -29.12
C ALA A 74 1.42 -0.84 -27.91
N PRO A 75 0.37 -0.47 -27.18
CA PRO A 75 -0.21 -1.33 -26.15
C PRO A 75 -0.66 -2.67 -26.73
N VAL A 76 -0.52 -3.74 -25.95
CA VAL A 76 -0.99 -5.08 -26.32
C VAL A 76 -2.34 -5.34 -25.66
N ALA A 77 -3.24 -5.98 -26.39
CA ALA A 77 -4.52 -6.44 -25.85
C ALA A 77 -4.26 -7.38 -24.64
N ASP A 78 -4.96 -7.15 -23.55
CA ASP A 78 -4.78 -7.87 -22.27
C ASP A 78 -3.36 -7.76 -21.65
N GLY A 79 -2.52 -6.83 -22.13
CA GLY A 79 -1.22 -6.49 -21.55
C GLY A 79 -1.30 -5.43 -20.45
N LEU A 80 -0.14 -4.92 -20.05
CA LEU A 80 -0.07 -3.79 -19.14
C LEU A 80 -0.71 -2.54 -19.77
N PRO A 81 -1.49 -1.75 -19.00
CA PRO A 81 -2.21 -0.60 -19.52
C PRO A 81 -1.27 0.51 -20.02
N ASP A 82 -1.75 1.32 -20.94
CA ASP A 82 -1.03 2.50 -21.40
C ASP A 82 -1.15 3.65 -20.37
N LEU A 83 -0.43 3.49 -19.29
CA LEU A 83 -0.41 4.40 -18.17
C LEU A 83 1.04 4.68 -17.76
N THR A 84 1.36 5.93 -17.49
CA THR A 84 2.68 6.34 -17.02
C THR A 84 2.61 6.69 -15.54
N LEU A 85 3.38 5.98 -14.73
CA LEU A 85 3.45 6.14 -13.28
C LEU A 85 4.82 6.63 -12.85
N ALA A 86 4.87 7.48 -11.81
CA ALA A 86 6.11 7.94 -11.22
C ALA A 86 6.84 6.77 -10.53
N CYS A 87 8.17 6.74 -10.63
CA CYS A 87 8.95 5.80 -9.84
C CYS A 87 8.84 6.11 -8.35
N LEU A 88 8.59 5.11 -7.51
CA LEU A 88 8.54 5.27 -6.06
C LEU A 88 9.94 5.51 -5.49
N GLY A 89 10.94 4.74 -5.93
CA GLY A 89 12.34 4.91 -5.62
C GLY A 89 13.06 5.86 -6.60
N GLU A 90 14.24 5.46 -7.03
CA GLU A 90 15.03 6.18 -8.04
C GLU A 90 14.64 5.75 -9.45
N GLY A 91 14.69 6.67 -10.41
CA GLY A 91 14.43 6.38 -11.80
C GLY A 91 13.48 7.36 -12.47
N LYS A 92 13.27 7.14 -13.77
CA LYS A 92 12.31 7.91 -14.57
C LYS A 92 10.91 7.32 -14.39
N PRO A 93 9.84 8.11 -14.66
CA PRO A 93 8.49 7.56 -14.76
C PRO A 93 8.45 6.37 -15.74
N VAL A 94 7.63 5.37 -15.42
CA VAL A 94 7.50 4.13 -16.19
C VAL A 94 6.16 4.13 -16.91
N ARG A 95 6.20 4.05 -18.23
CA ARG A 95 5.03 3.74 -19.04
C ARG A 95 4.81 2.23 -19.02
N LEU A 96 3.77 1.75 -18.35
CA LEU A 96 3.56 0.32 -18.11
C LEU A 96 3.50 -0.49 -19.41
N ALA A 97 2.77 -0.01 -20.42
CA ALA A 97 2.72 -0.63 -21.75
C ALA A 97 4.07 -0.72 -22.46
N GLY A 98 5.06 0.03 -22.03
CA GLY A 98 6.42 0.04 -22.58
C GLY A 98 7.40 -0.90 -21.90
N VAL A 99 6.98 -1.62 -20.84
CA VAL A 99 7.80 -2.62 -20.18
C VAL A 99 7.60 -3.96 -20.84
N ARG A 100 8.60 -4.43 -21.59
CA ARG A 100 8.50 -5.59 -22.50
C ARG A 100 9.67 -6.55 -22.39
N GLY A 101 9.51 -7.71 -23.03
CA GLY A 101 10.60 -8.63 -23.34
C GLY A 101 11.04 -9.52 -22.18
N THR A 102 10.42 -9.43 -20.99
CA THR A 102 10.80 -10.24 -19.82
C THR A 102 9.56 -10.77 -19.13
N ARG A 103 9.63 -12.01 -18.62
CA ARG A 103 8.62 -12.52 -17.69
C ARG A 103 8.64 -11.67 -16.44
N MET A 104 7.47 -11.19 -16.02
CA MET A 104 7.39 -10.26 -14.91
C MET A 104 6.29 -10.67 -13.92
N VAL A 105 6.57 -10.47 -12.65
CA VAL A 105 5.56 -10.44 -11.59
C VAL A 105 5.26 -8.97 -11.30
N VAL A 106 4.00 -8.60 -11.39
CA VAL A 106 3.52 -7.28 -10.94
C VAL A 106 2.78 -7.50 -9.63
N ASN A 107 3.23 -6.85 -8.57
CA ASN A 107 2.58 -6.89 -7.26
C ASN A 107 1.97 -5.52 -6.95
N VAL A 108 0.66 -5.48 -6.78
CA VAL A 108 -0.08 -4.27 -6.38
C VAL A 108 -0.24 -4.30 -4.86
N TRP A 109 0.24 -3.26 -4.19
CA TRP A 109 0.34 -3.19 -2.74
C TRP A 109 0.08 -1.78 -2.21
N ALA A 110 0.05 -1.61 -0.89
CA ALA A 110 -0.01 -0.31 -0.23
C ALA A 110 0.52 -0.41 1.21
N SER A 111 1.01 0.67 1.79
CA SER A 111 1.56 0.71 3.16
C SER A 111 0.51 0.44 4.23
N TRP A 112 -0.71 0.86 4.00
CA TRP A 112 -1.85 0.63 4.90
C TRP A 112 -2.42 -0.80 4.81
N CYS A 113 -1.94 -1.63 3.89
CA CYS A 113 -2.42 -2.99 3.64
C CYS A 113 -1.70 -3.99 4.56
N GLY A 114 -2.37 -4.45 5.62
CA GLY A 114 -1.81 -5.45 6.54
C GLY A 114 -1.33 -6.74 5.88
N PRO A 115 -2.13 -7.41 5.03
CA PRO A 115 -1.69 -8.60 4.30
C PRO A 115 -0.49 -8.33 3.39
N CYS A 116 -0.39 -7.16 2.75
CA CYS A 116 0.76 -6.79 1.92
C CYS A 116 2.06 -6.78 2.75
N LYS A 117 2.01 -6.21 3.97
CA LYS A 117 3.14 -6.22 4.89
C LYS A 117 3.65 -7.62 5.20
N ALA A 118 2.76 -8.60 5.24
CA ALA A 118 3.12 -10.00 5.51
C ALA A 118 3.75 -10.69 4.29
N GLU A 119 3.33 -10.37 3.05
CA GLU A 119 3.83 -11.04 1.85
C GLU A 119 5.08 -10.39 1.25
N LEU A 120 5.26 -9.07 1.39
CA LEU A 120 6.37 -8.34 0.75
C LEU A 120 7.77 -8.86 1.09
N PRO A 121 8.10 -9.32 2.31
CA PRO A 121 9.40 -9.94 2.60
C PRO A 121 9.67 -11.16 1.73
N MET A 122 8.70 -12.05 1.59
CA MET A 122 8.79 -13.26 0.75
C MET A 122 8.90 -12.89 -0.74
N MET A 123 8.14 -11.91 -1.20
CA MET A 123 8.26 -11.39 -2.57
C MET A 123 9.66 -10.84 -2.85
N GLY A 124 10.25 -10.13 -1.88
CA GLY A 124 11.61 -9.64 -1.96
C GLY A 124 12.66 -10.77 -2.06
N GLU A 125 12.47 -11.87 -1.32
CA GLU A 125 13.31 -13.07 -1.41
C GLU A 125 13.20 -13.72 -2.79
N VAL A 126 11.98 -13.99 -3.25
CA VAL A 126 11.72 -14.57 -4.59
C VAL A 126 12.35 -13.72 -5.69
N TYR A 127 12.26 -12.40 -5.59
CA TYR A 127 12.89 -11.49 -6.54
C TYR A 127 14.41 -11.63 -6.54
N ARG A 128 15.07 -11.54 -5.38
CA ARG A 128 16.53 -11.64 -5.28
C ARG A 128 17.07 -12.95 -5.83
N ASP A 129 16.38 -14.05 -5.57
CA ASP A 129 16.80 -15.39 -5.99
C ASP A 129 16.58 -15.64 -7.49
N ASN A 130 15.70 -14.89 -8.15
CA ASN A 130 15.30 -15.13 -9.53
C ASN A 130 15.51 -13.94 -10.47
N ARG A 131 16.11 -12.85 -10.05
CA ARG A 131 16.18 -11.59 -10.81
C ARG A 131 16.80 -11.68 -12.20
N GLU A 132 17.60 -12.71 -12.47
CA GLU A 132 18.15 -12.96 -13.80
C GLU A 132 17.12 -13.54 -14.78
N LYS A 133 16.05 -14.14 -14.28
CA LYS A 133 15.03 -14.87 -15.05
C LYS A 133 13.64 -14.25 -14.97
N LEU A 134 13.38 -13.47 -13.91
CA LEU A 134 12.08 -12.94 -13.56
C LEU A 134 12.22 -11.50 -13.11
N ALA A 135 11.62 -10.58 -13.85
CA ALA A 135 11.46 -9.21 -13.37
C ALA A 135 10.34 -9.12 -12.34
N CYS A 136 10.47 -8.19 -11.40
CA CYS A 136 9.37 -7.80 -10.52
C CYS A 136 9.15 -6.29 -10.64
N LEU A 137 7.89 -5.88 -10.59
CA LEU A 137 7.48 -4.48 -10.50
C LEU A 137 6.40 -4.33 -9.45
N GLY A 138 6.65 -3.54 -8.44
CA GLY A 138 5.63 -3.13 -7.48
C GLY A 138 4.80 -1.98 -8.03
N ILE A 139 3.51 -1.96 -7.71
CA ILE A 139 2.64 -0.80 -7.92
C ILE A 139 2.04 -0.45 -6.57
N ASP A 140 2.53 0.63 -5.98
CA ASP A 140 1.99 1.22 -4.77
C ASP A 140 0.72 1.99 -5.10
N MET A 141 -0.43 1.55 -4.59
CA MET A 141 -1.74 2.03 -5.00
C MET A 141 -2.48 2.75 -3.88
N ALA A 142 -2.98 3.96 -4.18
CA ALA A 142 -3.79 4.76 -3.26
C ALA A 142 -3.09 5.00 -1.91
N ASP A 143 -1.83 5.37 -1.95
CA ASP A 143 -0.98 5.47 -0.77
C ASP A 143 -0.23 6.81 -0.70
N ASP A 144 0.29 7.10 0.47
CA ASP A 144 1.25 8.18 0.71
C ASP A 144 2.67 7.73 0.39
N ARG A 145 3.42 8.57 -0.32
CA ARG A 145 4.77 8.23 -0.79
C ARG A 145 5.75 7.95 0.35
N VAL A 146 5.69 8.72 1.43
CA VAL A 146 6.60 8.53 2.58
C VAL A 146 6.29 7.23 3.28
N ALA A 147 5.00 6.93 3.50
CA ALA A 147 4.54 5.68 4.10
C ALA A 147 4.91 4.46 3.24
N ALA A 148 4.76 4.56 1.92
CA ALA A 148 5.15 3.52 0.97
C ALA A 148 6.65 3.23 1.01
N LEU A 149 7.50 4.27 1.00
CA LEU A 149 8.96 4.12 1.11
C LEU A 149 9.37 3.50 2.45
N ALA A 150 8.77 3.93 3.56
CA ALA A 150 9.02 3.35 4.87
C ALA A 150 8.64 1.86 4.93
N MET A 151 7.51 1.49 4.34
CA MET A 151 7.07 0.10 4.22
C MET A 151 8.07 -0.73 3.41
N ALA A 152 8.50 -0.24 2.24
CA ALA A 152 9.48 -0.92 1.40
C ALA A 152 10.77 -1.21 2.16
N GLY A 153 11.32 -0.21 2.87
CA GLY A 153 12.52 -0.36 3.68
C GLY A 153 12.34 -1.35 4.83
N SER A 154 11.21 -1.32 5.53
CA SER A 154 10.93 -2.19 6.68
C SER A 154 10.69 -3.66 6.31
N THR A 155 10.25 -3.94 5.09
CA THR A 155 9.98 -5.29 4.59
C THR A 155 11.12 -5.88 3.76
N ALA A 156 12.22 -5.15 3.61
CA ALA A 156 13.34 -5.54 2.75
C ALA A 156 12.91 -5.89 1.31
N MET A 157 11.83 -5.30 0.85
CA MET A 157 11.39 -5.34 -0.51
C MET A 157 12.33 -4.49 -1.35
N THR A 158 13.12 -5.09 -2.24
CA THR A 158 14.14 -4.37 -3.03
C THR A 158 13.76 -4.20 -4.49
N PHE A 159 12.73 -4.87 -4.98
CA PHE A 159 12.32 -4.76 -6.38
C PHE A 159 11.76 -3.37 -6.70
N PRO A 160 12.00 -2.87 -7.94
CA PRO A 160 11.53 -1.56 -8.37
C PRO A 160 10.03 -1.42 -8.20
N SER A 161 9.58 -0.24 -7.81
CA SER A 161 8.16 0.06 -7.62
C SER A 161 7.79 1.42 -8.18
N VAL A 162 6.59 1.52 -8.73
CA VAL A 162 5.96 2.76 -9.18
C VAL A 162 4.81 3.13 -8.28
N GLN A 163 4.39 4.41 -8.30
CA GLN A 163 3.32 4.93 -7.46
C GLN A 163 2.09 5.28 -8.28
N ASP A 164 0.94 4.78 -7.86
CA ASP A 164 -0.40 5.06 -8.41
C ASP A 164 -1.33 5.63 -7.33
N PRO A 165 -1.15 6.88 -6.92
CA PRO A 165 -1.93 7.48 -5.83
C PRO A 165 -3.42 7.63 -6.15
N LYS A 166 -3.77 7.60 -7.45
CA LYS A 166 -5.15 7.74 -7.93
C LYS A 166 -5.83 6.41 -8.25
N SER A 167 -5.15 5.28 -8.08
CA SER A 167 -5.67 3.94 -8.43
C SER A 167 -6.07 3.80 -9.91
N GLU A 168 -5.33 4.45 -10.80
CA GLU A 168 -5.64 4.47 -12.25
C GLU A 168 -5.47 3.09 -12.89
N ILE A 169 -4.62 2.22 -12.31
CA ILE A 169 -4.44 0.84 -12.79
C ILE A 169 -5.68 -0.04 -12.62
N ARG A 170 -6.59 0.30 -11.72
CA ARG A 170 -7.75 -0.56 -11.38
C ARG A 170 -8.54 -1.00 -12.59
N ALA A 171 -8.87 -0.07 -13.49
CA ALA A 171 -9.64 -0.38 -14.68
C ALA A 171 -8.85 -1.23 -15.67
N GLY A 172 -7.58 -0.87 -15.94
CA GLY A 172 -6.74 -1.55 -16.92
C GLY A 172 -6.34 -2.97 -16.53
N LEU A 173 -6.06 -3.20 -15.25
CA LEU A 173 -5.62 -4.50 -14.72
C LEU A 173 -6.73 -5.27 -13.99
N LYS A 174 -7.95 -4.75 -13.93
CA LYS A 174 -9.10 -5.35 -13.21
C LYS A 174 -8.78 -5.62 -11.73
N VAL A 175 -7.97 -4.76 -11.12
CA VAL A 175 -7.58 -4.89 -9.71
C VAL A 175 -8.74 -4.48 -8.81
N ILE A 176 -9.22 -5.41 -8.01
CA ILE A 176 -10.32 -5.17 -7.05
C ILE A 176 -9.77 -4.54 -5.76
N GLY A 177 -8.60 -4.97 -5.32
CA GLY A 177 -7.97 -4.53 -4.07
C GLY A 177 -6.51 -4.96 -3.95
N VAL A 178 -5.92 -4.69 -2.80
CA VAL A 178 -4.55 -5.07 -2.45
C VAL A 178 -4.56 -6.11 -1.33
N PRO A 179 -3.62 -7.08 -1.33
CA PRO A 179 -2.63 -7.32 -2.36
C PRO A 179 -3.23 -7.97 -3.63
N THR A 180 -2.64 -7.70 -4.78
CA THR A 180 -2.93 -8.41 -6.03
C THR A 180 -1.62 -8.71 -6.74
N THR A 181 -1.40 -9.96 -7.12
CA THR A 181 -0.22 -10.39 -7.87
C THR A 181 -0.61 -10.84 -9.27
N LEU A 182 0.04 -10.28 -10.29
CA LEU A 182 -0.20 -10.57 -11.69
C LEU A 182 1.07 -11.17 -12.31
N PHE A 183 0.89 -12.10 -13.22
CA PHE A 183 1.98 -12.69 -14.01
C PHE A 183 1.88 -12.16 -15.44
N VAL A 184 2.91 -11.44 -15.87
CA VAL A 184 3.01 -10.85 -17.20
C VAL A 184 3.98 -11.67 -18.04
N ARG A 185 3.50 -12.13 -19.21
CA ARG A 185 4.33 -12.84 -20.19
C ARG A 185 5.18 -11.87 -20.98
N PRO A 186 6.37 -12.29 -21.44
CA PRO A 186 7.10 -11.52 -22.42
C PRO A 186 6.34 -11.59 -23.77
N ASP A 187 6.16 -10.48 -24.41
CA ASP A 187 5.51 -10.38 -25.74
C ASP A 187 6.58 -10.13 -26.79
#